data_d898f66f3c9c33e012579ab2b6df125a
#
_entry.id   d898f66f3c9c33e012579ab2b6df125a
#
_cell.length_a   1.000
_cell.length_b   1.000
_cell.length_c   1.000
_cell.angle_alpha   90.00
_cell.angle_beta   90.00
_cell.angle_gamma   90.00
#
_symmetry.space_group_name_H-M   'P 1'
#
loop_
_entity.id
_entity.type
_entity.pdbx_description
1 polymer ?
#
loop_
_entity_poly.entity_id
_entity_poly.type
_entity_poly.pdbx_seq_one_letter_code
_entity_poly.pdbx_strand_id
1 'polypeptide(L)'
;MNNLVQTIKLNSFIAGISSDEVALAKSLVENKCKDRKLFVCEGLWAVDKLIEKNIKVTHFFYNADKLEAGKIDEKNLDKIAKMTKYSAKSYGISEKACKKISDRDGYDEYFIIAEAIVYSFKDIEQLIKNNNNVLAIVMDGLEQPGNIGAILRSFDSAGGDFAIVTNKQAKLGNSRLVRSSLGASFMLPVLEAEIGETQAWLEANGFKSVVTDLQAKKSYREIDYSGRIAIISGNEHTGISDSWRKLDHSESIIIPMLGSVESLNVGFASTLVSYEAGLQKFGNHKNKK
;
A
#
# COMPACT_ATOMS: atom_id res chain seq x y z
N MET A 1 31.98 -10.32 4.45
CA MET A 1 31.16 -10.63 5.64
C MET A 1 31.60 -9.88 6.90
N ASN A 2 32.84 -9.99 7.40
CA ASN A 2 33.25 -9.30 8.64
C ASN A 2 33.03 -7.78 8.64
N ASN A 3 33.24 -7.10 7.50
CA ASN A 3 33.07 -5.64 7.40
C ASN A 3 31.58 -5.19 7.52
N LEU A 4 30.65 -5.96 6.93
CA LEU A 4 29.21 -5.67 7.06
C LEU A 4 28.69 -5.87 8.47
N VAL A 5 29.08 -6.97 9.13
CA VAL A 5 28.73 -7.25 10.53
C VAL A 5 29.24 -6.16 11.46
N GLN A 6 30.48 -5.71 11.25
CA GLN A 6 31.05 -4.61 12.03
C GLN A 6 30.28 -3.29 11.78
N THR A 7 29.94 -2.99 10.54
CA THR A 7 29.12 -1.83 10.18
C THR A 7 27.76 -1.85 10.89
N ILE A 8 27.06 -3.00 10.89
CA ILE A 8 25.78 -3.18 11.56
C ILE A 8 25.91 -2.90 13.04
N LYS A 9 26.90 -3.51 13.71
CA LYS A 9 27.13 -3.34 15.16
C LYS A 9 27.48 -1.90 15.55
N LEU A 10 28.25 -1.19 14.74
CA LEU A 10 28.61 0.21 15.00
C LEU A 10 27.43 1.19 14.85
N ASN A 11 26.43 0.84 14.06
CA ASN A 11 25.26 1.70 13.77
C ASN A 11 23.98 1.24 14.50
N SER A 12 24.08 0.40 15.51
CA SER A 12 22.89 -0.10 16.23
C SER A 12 23.12 -0.25 17.72
N PHE A 13 22.01 -0.23 18.45
CA PHE A 13 21.91 -0.49 19.88
C PHE A 13 21.37 -1.90 20.11
N ILE A 14 21.44 -2.39 21.35
CA ILE A 14 20.74 -3.60 21.76
C ILE A 14 19.48 -3.20 22.53
N ALA A 15 18.32 -3.70 22.10
CA ALA A 15 17.06 -3.46 22.78
C ALA A 15 16.57 -4.75 23.48
N GLY A 16 16.22 -4.62 24.74
CA GLY A 16 15.64 -5.71 25.52
C GLY A 16 14.19 -6.00 25.14
N ILE A 17 13.73 -7.21 25.40
CA ILE A 17 12.35 -7.65 25.09
C ILE A 17 11.27 -6.80 25.77
N SER A 18 11.57 -6.10 26.84
CA SER A 18 10.64 -5.23 27.59
C SER A 18 10.88 -3.75 27.33
N SER A 19 11.72 -3.38 26.36
CA SER A 19 11.98 -1.98 26.04
C SER A 19 10.77 -1.32 25.36
N ASP A 20 10.71 0.02 25.43
CA ASP A 20 9.67 0.83 24.82
C ASP A 20 9.67 0.69 23.28
N GLU A 21 10.87 0.53 22.67
CA GLU A 21 11.03 0.35 21.24
C GLU A 21 10.40 -0.97 20.76
N VAL A 22 10.62 -2.07 21.50
CA VAL A 22 10.00 -3.38 21.22
C VAL A 22 8.47 -3.29 21.43
N ALA A 23 8.02 -2.57 22.46
CA ALA A 23 6.59 -2.34 22.70
C ALA A 23 5.96 -1.51 21.59
N LEU A 24 6.66 -0.48 21.07
CA LEU A 24 6.20 0.32 19.92
C LEU A 24 6.05 -0.56 18.67
N ALA A 25 7.07 -1.35 18.32
CA ALA A 25 7.02 -2.25 17.16
C ALA A 25 5.84 -3.22 17.26
N LYS A 26 5.65 -3.86 18.42
CA LYS A 26 4.51 -4.75 18.69
C LYS A 26 3.17 -4.03 18.52
N SER A 27 3.04 -2.81 19.07
CA SER A 27 1.79 -2.04 18.99
C SER A 27 1.40 -1.70 17.54
N LEU A 28 2.38 -1.49 16.66
CA LEU A 28 2.15 -1.25 15.24
C LEU A 28 1.74 -2.53 14.51
N VAL A 29 2.39 -3.66 14.78
CA VAL A 29 2.03 -4.96 14.21
C VAL A 29 0.60 -5.35 14.62
N GLU A 30 0.23 -5.14 15.90
CA GLU A 30 -1.13 -5.39 16.43
C GLU A 30 -2.15 -4.30 16.04
N ASN A 31 -1.76 -3.26 15.31
CA ASN A 31 -2.60 -2.11 14.93
C ASN A 31 -3.18 -1.31 16.12
N LYS A 32 -2.51 -1.35 17.27
CA LYS A 32 -2.88 -0.66 18.52
C LYS A 32 -2.20 0.71 18.68
N CYS A 33 -1.18 1.02 17.87
CA CYS A 33 -0.46 2.28 17.93
C CYS A 33 -1.42 3.46 17.66
N LYS A 34 -1.34 4.49 18.53
CA LYS A 34 -2.17 5.69 18.41
C LYS A 34 -1.62 6.67 17.35
N ASP A 35 -0.32 6.66 17.12
CA ASP A 35 0.29 7.49 16.10
C ASP A 35 -0.07 6.98 14.71
N ARG A 36 -0.93 7.74 14.02
CA ARG A 36 -1.43 7.40 12.68
C ARG A 36 -0.41 7.68 11.57
N LYS A 37 0.67 8.37 11.88
CA LYS A 37 1.74 8.67 10.92
C LYS A 37 2.74 7.51 10.79
N LEU A 38 2.77 6.59 11.75
CA LEU A 38 3.69 5.47 11.74
C LEU A 38 3.06 4.24 11.10
N PHE A 39 3.87 3.51 10.35
CA PHE A 39 3.57 2.17 9.88
C PHE A 39 4.77 1.23 10.07
N VAL A 40 4.52 -0.07 10.02
CA VAL A 40 5.55 -1.09 10.16
C VAL A 40 5.60 -1.99 8.92
N CYS A 41 6.81 -2.23 8.42
CA CYS A 41 7.11 -3.28 7.46
C CYS A 41 7.78 -4.44 8.17
N GLU A 42 7.24 -5.64 7.99
CA GLU A 42 7.81 -6.89 8.48
C GLU A 42 8.61 -7.56 7.35
N GLY A 43 9.92 -7.72 7.55
CA GLY A 43 10.85 -8.29 6.56
C GLY A 43 11.69 -7.25 5.80
N LEU A 44 12.77 -7.72 5.15
CA LEU A 44 13.73 -6.88 4.41
C LEU A 44 13.29 -6.54 2.97
N TRP A 45 12.10 -6.96 2.54
CA TRP A 45 11.58 -6.66 1.20
C TRP A 45 11.34 -5.16 0.98
N ALA A 46 11.09 -4.39 2.05
CA ALA A 46 10.78 -2.98 1.98
C ALA A 46 12.02 -2.07 1.90
N VAL A 47 13.23 -2.57 2.21
CA VAL A 47 14.45 -1.78 2.36
C VAL A 47 14.71 -0.89 1.15
N ASP A 48 14.82 -1.50 -0.03
CA ASP A 48 15.18 -0.77 -1.24
C ASP A 48 14.10 0.25 -1.63
N LYS A 49 12.81 -0.10 -1.47
CA LYS A 49 11.66 0.78 -1.75
C LYS A 49 11.60 2.00 -0.82
N LEU A 50 11.84 1.80 0.48
CA LEU A 50 11.84 2.89 1.46
C LEU A 50 12.96 3.90 1.18
N ILE A 51 14.15 3.39 0.81
CA ILE A 51 15.29 4.23 0.45
C ILE A 51 15.03 4.96 -0.87
N GLU A 52 14.58 4.27 -1.91
CA GLU A 52 14.24 4.83 -3.22
C GLU A 52 13.22 5.98 -3.11
N LYS A 53 12.19 5.79 -2.31
CA LYS A 53 11.13 6.78 -2.08
C LYS A 53 11.53 7.85 -1.05
N ASN A 54 12.73 7.77 -0.48
CA ASN A 54 13.24 8.65 0.56
C ASN A 54 12.28 8.76 1.77
N ILE A 55 11.69 7.63 2.19
CA ILE A 55 10.76 7.60 3.31
C ILE A 55 11.55 7.61 4.62
N LYS A 56 11.16 8.49 5.54
CA LYS A 56 11.80 8.62 6.84
C LYS A 56 11.57 7.36 7.68
N VAL A 57 12.64 6.60 7.91
CA VAL A 57 12.66 5.43 8.78
C VAL A 57 13.08 5.86 10.18
N THR A 58 12.19 5.65 11.16
CA THR A 58 12.43 6.04 12.56
C THR A 58 13.15 4.95 13.35
N HIS A 59 12.75 3.67 13.13
CA HIS A 59 13.35 2.54 13.84
C HIS A 59 13.54 1.36 12.89
N PHE A 60 14.63 0.65 13.07
CA PHE A 60 14.88 -0.61 12.41
C PHE A 60 15.28 -1.67 13.44
N PHE A 61 14.71 -2.86 13.35
CA PHE A 61 15.02 -3.99 14.23
C PHE A 61 15.48 -5.19 13.41
N TYR A 62 16.49 -5.89 13.90
CA TYR A 62 17.01 -7.11 13.30
C TYR A 62 17.31 -8.16 14.38
N ASN A 63 17.28 -9.45 14.01
CA ASN A 63 17.60 -10.56 14.89
C ASN A 63 19.09 -10.61 15.16
N ALA A 64 19.52 -10.15 16.36
CA ALA A 64 20.91 -10.12 16.77
C ALA A 64 21.49 -11.53 17.00
N ASP A 65 20.68 -12.46 17.53
CA ASP A 65 21.13 -13.84 17.79
C ASP A 65 21.55 -14.53 16.49
N LYS A 66 20.81 -14.30 15.38
CA LYS A 66 21.17 -14.83 14.05
C LYS A 66 22.39 -14.15 13.45
N LEU A 67 22.53 -12.83 13.68
CA LEU A 67 23.70 -12.09 13.23
C LEU A 67 24.96 -12.64 13.91
N GLU A 68 24.92 -12.86 15.22
CA GLU A 68 26.06 -13.39 16.00
C GLU A 68 26.38 -14.85 15.64
N ALA A 69 25.36 -15.64 15.37
CA ALA A 69 25.52 -17.02 14.92
C ALA A 69 26.00 -17.15 13.47
N GLY A 70 26.16 -16.05 12.72
CA GLY A 70 26.54 -16.08 11.30
C GLY A 70 25.50 -16.75 10.38
N LYS A 71 24.22 -16.74 10.79
CA LYS A 71 23.11 -17.41 10.08
C LYS A 71 22.36 -16.49 9.10
N ILE A 72 22.92 -15.34 8.77
CA ILE A 72 22.34 -14.38 7.82
C ILE A 72 23.17 -14.42 6.54
N ASP A 73 22.51 -14.63 5.39
CA ASP A 73 23.17 -14.61 4.10
C ASP A 73 23.67 -13.20 3.71
N GLU A 74 24.63 -13.15 2.79
CA GLU A 74 25.32 -11.92 2.41
C GLU A 74 24.37 -10.83 1.84
N LYS A 75 23.36 -11.23 1.08
CA LYS A 75 22.35 -10.32 0.51
C LYS A 75 21.52 -9.65 1.61
N ASN A 76 21.14 -10.41 2.62
CA ASN A 76 20.40 -9.87 3.75
C ASN A 76 21.31 -9.03 4.67
N LEU A 77 22.59 -9.41 4.84
CA LEU A 77 23.57 -8.59 5.56
C LEU A 77 23.75 -7.21 4.90
N ASP A 78 23.82 -7.15 3.57
CA ASP A 78 23.90 -5.87 2.84
C ASP A 78 22.67 -4.99 3.10
N LYS A 79 21.46 -5.55 3.03
CA LYS A 79 20.20 -4.84 3.32
C LYS A 79 20.15 -4.34 4.76
N ILE A 80 20.55 -5.15 5.72
CA ILE A 80 20.64 -4.76 7.14
C ILE A 80 21.62 -3.60 7.31
N ALA A 81 22.81 -3.71 6.72
CA ALA A 81 23.83 -2.67 6.81
C ALA A 81 23.39 -1.35 6.15
N LYS A 82 22.66 -1.41 5.01
CA LYS A 82 22.03 -0.23 4.39
C LYS A 82 21.00 0.39 5.32
N MET A 83 20.11 -0.41 5.88
CA MET A 83 19.03 0.09 6.72
C MET A 83 19.54 0.63 8.06
N THR A 84 20.58 0.05 8.66
CA THR A 84 21.18 0.60 9.89
C THR A 84 21.85 1.97 9.70
N LYS A 85 22.27 2.29 8.49
CA LYS A 85 22.77 3.64 8.13
C LYS A 85 21.64 4.62 7.78
N TYR A 86 20.57 4.10 7.22
CA TYR A 86 19.45 4.93 6.73
C TYR A 86 18.46 5.31 7.84
N SER A 87 18.17 4.41 8.77
CA SER A 87 17.22 4.65 9.85
C SER A 87 17.77 5.59 10.93
N ALA A 88 16.87 6.35 11.56
CA ALA A 88 17.25 7.23 12.67
C ALA A 88 17.80 6.45 13.86
N LYS A 89 17.25 5.27 14.14
CA LYS A 89 17.71 4.36 15.20
C LYS A 89 17.59 2.90 14.75
N SER A 90 18.61 2.11 15.04
CA SER A 90 18.63 0.67 14.75
C SER A 90 18.87 -0.15 15.99
N TYR A 91 18.24 -1.32 16.09
CA TYR A 91 18.27 -2.16 17.26
C TYR A 91 18.49 -3.64 16.91
N GLY A 92 19.51 -4.24 17.50
CA GLY A 92 19.61 -5.69 17.60
C GLY A 92 18.67 -6.18 18.70
N ILE A 93 17.82 -7.13 18.38
CA ILE A 93 16.88 -7.75 19.33
C ILE A 93 17.05 -9.27 19.34
N SER A 94 16.72 -9.91 20.46
CA SER A 94 16.76 -11.36 20.56
C SER A 94 15.67 -12.04 19.73
N GLU A 95 15.88 -13.31 19.37
CA GLU A 95 14.85 -14.13 18.71
C GLU A 95 13.53 -14.15 19.51
N LYS A 96 13.62 -14.17 20.86
CA LYS A 96 12.45 -14.10 21.73
C LYS A 96 11.70 -12.77 21.58
N ALA A 97 12.40 -11.66 21.36
CA ALA A 97 11.78 -10.36 21.10
C ALA A 97 11.13 -10.32 19.70
N CYS A 98 11.78 -10.91 18.69
CA CYS A 98 11.18 -11.06 17.35
C CYS A 98 9.84 -11.81 17.42
N LYS A 99 9.82 -12.95 18.12
CA LYS A 99 8.58 -13.74 18.35
C LYS A 99 7.50 -12.97 19.11
N LYS A 100 7.89 -12.08 20.03
CA LYS A 100 6.95 -11.24 20.78
C LYS A 100 6.32 -10.14 19.92
N ILE A 101 7.05 -9.58 18.96
CA ILE A 101 6.57 -8.52 18.06
C ILE A 101 5.64 -9.11 16.99
N SER A 102 6.05 -10.21 16.34
CA SER A 102 5.31 -10.82 15.24
C SER A 102 3.97 -11.41 15.69
N ASP A 103 2.94 -11.30 14.84
CA ASP A 103 1.59 -11.87 15.05
C ASP A 103 1.34 -13.13 14.22
N ARG A 104 2.40 -13.74 13.65
CA ARG A 104 2.32 -14.86 12.70
C ARG A 104 2.77 -16.20 13.29
N ASP A 105 2.22 -17.28 12.69
CA ASP A 105 2.84 -18.60 12.72
C ASP A 105 4.14 -18.54 11.91
N GLY A 106 5.30 -18.65 12.57
CA GLY A 106 6.58 -18.33 11.97
C GLY A 106 6.83 -16.81 12.05
N TYR A 107 7.65 -16.37 12.95
CA TYR A 107 7.91 -14.95 13.24
C TYR A 107 8.79 -14.29 12.17
N ASP A 108 8.60 -12.98 11.96
CA ASP A 108 9.56 -12.14 11.23
C ASP A 108 10.75 -11.77 12.10
N GLU A 109 11.89 -11.55 11.46
CA GLU A 109 13.17 -11.27 12.10
C GLU A 109 13.61 -9.82 11.94
N TYR A 110 12.86 -9.07 11.14
CA TYR A 110 13.15 -7.70 10.75
C TYR A 110 11.90 -6.86 10.81
N PHE A 111 11.98 -5.72 11.48
CA PHE A 111 10.85 -4.78 11.56
C PHE A 111 11.36 -3.37 11.25
N ILE A 112 10.72 -2.69 10.33
CA ILE A 112 11.07 -1.34 9.90
C ILE A 112 9.89 -0.44 10.23
N ILE A 113 10.07 0.54 11.12
CA ILE A 113 9.06 1.56 11.43
C ILE A 113 9.40 2.83 10.65
N ALA A 114 8.44 3.30 9.87
CA ALA A 114 8.59 4.46 9.01
C ALA A 114 7.41 5.42 9.16
N GLU A 115 7.61 6.67 8.73
CA GLU A 115 6.57 7.69 8.68
C GLU A 115 5.86 7.65 7.33
N ALA A 116 4.53 7.60 7.35
CA ALA A 116 3.70 7.65 6.15
C ALA A 116 3.78 9.06 5.52
N ILE A 117 3.86 9.11 4.19
CA ILE A 117 3.68 10.35 3.44
C ILE A 117 2.18 10.66 3.42
N VAL A 118 1.81 11.85 3.84
CA VAL A 118 0.43 12.34 3.78
C VAL A 118 0.28 13.20 2.54
N TYR A 119 -0.59 12.81 1.63
CA TYR A 119 -0.89 13.54 0.41
C TYR A 119 -2.17 14.36 0.55
N SER A 120 -2.21 15.51 -0.12
CA SER A 120 -3.39 16.36 -0.30
C SER A 120 -3.82 16.36 -1.78
N PHE A 121 -5.02 16.84 -2.09
CA PHE A 121 -5.44 17.04 -3.47
C PHE A 121 -4.48 17.95 -4.25
N LYS A 122 -3.93 18.98 -3.60
CA LYS A 122 -2.92 19.86 -4.21
C LYS A 122 -1.66 19.12 -4.63
N ASP A 123 -1.21 18.13 -3.85
CA ASP A 123 -0.05 17.31 -4.19
C ASP A 123 -0.36 16.45 -5.42
N ILE A 124 -1.57 15.88 -5.48
CA ILE A 124 -2.03 15.09 -6.64
C ILE A 124 -2.15 15.97 -7.88
N GLU A 125 -2.71 17.19 -7.77
CA GLU A 125 -2.79 18.13 -8.89
C GLU A 125 -1.41 18.44 -9.49
N GLN A 126 -0.39 18.62 -8.65
CA GLN A 126 0.97 18.84 -9.11
C GLN A 126 1.52 17.65 -9.86
N LEU A 127 1.25 16.41 -9.39
CA LEU A 127 1.69 15.17 -10.03
C LEU A 127 1.06 14.99 -11.42
N ILE A 128 -0.22 15.36 -11.60
CA ILE A 128 -0.95 15.13 -12.84
C ILE A 128 -1.03 16.35 -13.76
N LYS A 129 -0.44 17.49 -13.38
CA LYS A 129 -0.60 18.80 -14.04
C LYS A 129 -0.41 18.77 -15.56
N ASN A 130 0.55 18.01 -16.04
CA ASN A 130 0.90 17.93 -17.46
C ASN A 130 0.55 16.56 -18.08
N ASN A 131 -0.27 15.76 -17.37
CA ASN A 131 -0.64 14.43 -17.81
C ASN A 131 -2.15 14.37 -18.07
N ASN A 132 -2.53 14.19 -19.33
CA ASN A 132 -3.92 14.00 -19.73
C ASN A 132 -4.33 12.53 -19.78
N ASN A 133 -3.41 11.60 -19.51
CA ASN A 133 -3.67 10.16 -19.51
C ASN A 133 -3.40 9.58 -18.12
N VAL A 134 -4.30 9.83 -17.17
CA VAL A 134 -4.16 9.49 -15.75
C VAL A 134 -5.10 8.35 -15.38
N LEU A 135 -4.62 7.42 -14.59
CA LEU A 135 -5.41 6.33 -14.01
C LEU A 135 -5.42 6.45 -12.49
N ALA A 136 -6.59 6.74 -11.93
CA ALA A 136 -6.85 6.77 -10.49
C ALA A 136 -7.75 5.61 -10.06
N ILE A 137 -7.66 5.23 -8.78
CA ILE A 137 -8.62 4.34 -8.14
C ILE A 137 -9.17 4.98 -6.86
N VAL A 138 -10.49 4.90 -6.69
CA VAL A 138 -11.19 5.29 -5.45
C VAL A 138 -11.70 4.03 -4.77
N MET A 139 -11.33 3.85 -3.51
CA MET A 139 -11.76 2.76 -2.66
C MET A 139 -12.78 3.29 -1.65
N ASP A 140 -14.07 3.05 -1.90
CA ASP A 140 -15.18 3.60 -1.13
C ASP A 140 -15.63 2.63 -0.05
N GLY A 141 -15.34 2.95 1.21
CA GLY A 141 -15.83 2.23 2.37
C GLY A 141 -15.27 0.82 2.56
N LEU A 142 -14.12 0.49 1.96
CA LEU A 142 -13.53 -0.85 2.10
C LEU A 142 -13.12 -1.13 3.55
N GLU A 143 -13.55 -2.29 4.07
CA GLU A 143 -13.36 -2.67 5.47
C GLU A 143 -12.10 -3.51 5.68
N GLN A 144 -11.78 -4.40 4.73
CA GLN A 144 -10.71 -5.37 4.88
C GLN A 144 -9.35 -4.77 4.48
N PRO A 145 -8.41 -4.57 5.45
CA PRO A 145 -7.07 -4.02 5.13
C PRO A 145 -6.32 -4.85 4.07
N GLY A 146 -6.55 -6.18 4.08
CA GLY A 146 -5.97 -7.10 3.09
C GLY A 146 -6.43 -6.81 1.66
N ASN A 147 -7.72 -6.49 1.47
CA ASN A 147 -8.29 -6.13 0.17
C ASN A 147 -7.72 -4.79 -0.32
N ILE A 148 -7.68 -3.77 0.54
CA ILE A 148 -7.09 -2.46 0.21
C ILE A 148 -5.65 -2.63 -0.26
N GLY A 149 -4.84 -3.39 0.49
CA GLY A 149 -3.45 -3.63 0.12
C GLY A 149 -3.30 -4.41 -1.20
N ALA A 150 -4.14 -5.43 -1.43
CA ALA A 150 -4.15 -6.19 -2.68
C ALA A 150 -4.54 -5.31 -3.89
N ILE A 151 -5.54 -4.44 -3.71
CA ILE A 151 -5.95 -3.46 -4.73
C ILE A 151 -4.80 -2.52 -5.05
N LEU A 152 -4.19 -1.90 -4.04
CA LEU A 152 -3.05 -0.99 -4.27
C LEU A 152 -1.92 -1.66 -5.01
N ARG A 153 -1.59 -2.92 -4.66
CA ARG A 153 -0.54 -3.70 -5.31
C ARG A 153 -0.85 -3.98 -6.78
N SER A 154 -2.06 -4.43 -7.10
CA SER A 154 -2.45 -4.75 -8.47
C SER A 154 -2.64 -3.48 -9.30
N PHE A 155 -3.13 -2.40 -8.69
CA PHE A 155 -3.30 -1.11 -9.32
C PHE A 155 -1.94 -0.47 -9.70
N ASP A 156 -0.97 -0.49 -8.79
CA ASP A 156 0.41 -0.10 -9.07
C ASP A 156 1.01 -0.92 -10.23
N SER A 157 0.81 -2.25 -10.20
CA SER A 157 1.27 -3.15 -11.25
C SER A 157 0.58 -2.91 -12.61
N ALA A 158 -0.64 -2.41 -12.62
CA ALA A 158 -1.39 -2.03 -13.83
C ALA A 158 -1.00 -0.64 -14.38
N GLY A 159 -0.09 0.08 -13.70
CA GLY A 159 0.35 1.42 -14.11
C GLY A 159 -0.52 2.55 -13.56
N GLY A 160 -1.22 2.32 -12.45
CA GLY A 160 -2.01 3.36 -11.77
C GLY A 160 -1.15 4.50 -11.23
N ASP A 161 -1.68 5.71 -11.23
CA ASP A 161 -0.95 6.92 -10.85
C ASP A 161 -1.14 7.29 -9.37
N PHE A 162 -2.38 7.19 -8.84
CA PHE A 162 -2.69 7.47 -7.43
C PHE A 162 -3.99 6.80 -6.97
N ALA A 163 -4.17 6.71 -5.65
CA ALA A 163 -5.37 6.14 -5.06
C ALA A 163 -6.01 7.11 -4.06
N ILE A 164 -7.35 7.05 -3.92
CA ILE A 164 -8.13 7.77 -2.92
C ILE A 164 -8.91 6.77 -2.10
N VAL A 165 -8.92 6.94 -0.78
CA VAL A 165 -9.76 6.17 0.16
C VAL A 165 -10.83 7.09 0.70
N THR A 166 -12.10 6.76 0.42
CA THR A 166 -13.27 7.46 0.95
C THR A 166 -14.00 6.59 1.97
N ASN A 167 -14.83 7.18 2.83
CA ASN A 167 -15.57 6.44 3.88
C ASN A 167 -14.67 5.49 4.67
N LYS A 168 -13.52 5.96 5.08
CA LYS A 168 -12.44 5.19 5.67
C LYS A 168 -12.87 4.28 6.82
N GLN A 169 -12.73 2.98 6.66
CA GLN A 169 -12.93 1.97 7.70
C GLN A 169 -11.61 1.40 8.24
N ALA A 170 -10.58 1.33 7.41
CA ALA A 170 -9.26 0.81 7.79
C ALA A 170 -8.19 1.92 7.80
N LYS A 171 -7.19 1.80 8.68
CA LYS A 171 -6.03 2.70 8.72
C LYS A 171 -5.06 2.32 7.59
N LEU A 172 -4.53 3.29 6.84
CA LEU A 172 -3.51 3.05 5.79
C LEU A 172 -2.21 2.46 6.35
N GLY A 173 -1.84 2.80 7.60
CA GLY A 173 -0.70 2.21 8.30
C GLY A 173 -0.96 0.82 8.92
N ASN A 174 -2.12 0.19 8.67
CA ASN A 174 -2.41 -1.16 9.15
C ASN A 174 -1.37 -2.17 8.64
N SER A 175 -0.77 -2.96 9.53
CA SER A 175 0.31 -3.90 9.19
C SER A 175 -0.09 -4.91 8.11
N ARG A 176 -1.35 -5.39 8.11
CA ARG A 176 -1.87 -6.32 7.10
C ARG A 176 -2.02 -5.64 5.73
N LEU A 177 -2.44 -4.36 5.71
CA LEU A 177 -2.52 -3.56 4.49
C LEU A 177 -1.13 -3.35 3.90
N VAL A 178 -0.17 -2.88 4.70
CA VAL A 178 1.21 -2.64 4.28
C VAL A 178 1.82 -3.91 3.70
N ARG A 179 1.63 -5.04 4.36
CA ARG A 179 2.12 -6.34 3.95
C ARG A 179 1.49 -6.83 2.63
N SER A 180 0.16 -6.81 2.52
CA SER A 180 -0.54 -7.27 1.31
C SER A 180 -0.25 -6.39 0.10
N SER A 181 0.05 -5.10 0.32
CA SER A 181 0.42 -4.17 -0.74
C SER A 181 1.83 -4.39 -1.29
N LEU A 182 2.72 -5.12 -0.59
CA LEU A 182 4.14 -5.24 -0.92
C LEU A 182 4.82 -3.88 -1.21
N GLY A 183 4.38 -2.83 -0.51
CA GLY A 183 4.92 -1.48 -0.61
C GLY A 183 4.14 -0.53 -1.50
N ALA A 184 3.18 -0.98 -2.30
CA ALA A 184 2.35 -0.08 -3.09
C ALA A 184 1.65 0.98 -2.24
N SER A 185 1.31 0.66 -0.97
CA SER A 185 0.69 1.60 -0.03
C SER A 185 1.54 2.82 0.35
N PHE A 186 2.85 2.78 0.10
CA PHE A 186 3.75 3.90 0.33
C PHE A 186 4.57 4.30 -0.92
N MET A 187 4.52 3.49 -1.98
CA MET A 187 5.11 3.84 -3.29
C MET A 187 4.15 4.68 -4.12
N LEU A 188 2.86 4.36 -4.13
CA LEU A 188 1.81 5.18 -4.73
C LEU A 188 1.44 6.35 -3.83
N PRO A 189 1.09 7.52 -4.37
CA PRO A 189 0.33 8.53 -3.65
C PRO A 189 -1.04 7.97 -3.25
N VAL A 190 -1.31 7.88 -1.95
CA VAL A 190 -2.61 7.46 -1.41
C VAL A 190 -3.17 8.57 -0.55
N LEU A 191 -4.34 9.09 -0.92
CA LEU A 191 -5.05 10.18 -0.26
C LEU A 191 -6.26 9.63 0.49
N GLU A 192 -6.51 10.11 1.71
CA GLU A 192 -7.76 9.90 2.45
C GLU A 192 -8.60 11.17 2.34
N ALA A 193 -9.84 11.07 1.88
CA ALA A 193 -10.73 12.23 1.69
C ALA A 193 -12.20 11.85 1.86
N GLU A 194 -13.05 12.85 2.03
CA GLU A 194 -14.50 12.69 2.06
C GLU A 194 -15.06 12.47 0.64
N ILE A 195 -16.17 11.73 0.53
CA ILE A 195 -16.80 11.43 -0.79
C ILE A 195 -17.10 12.71 -1.57
N GLY A 196 -17.82 13.66 -0.97
CA GLY A 196 -18.25 14.87 -1.67
C GLY A 196 -17.08 15.70 -2.17
N GLU A 197 -16.01 15.81 -1.38
CA GLU A 197 -14.79 16.50 -1.77
C GLU A 197 -14.09 15.77 -2.93
N THR A 198 -14.03 14.44 -2.86
CA THR A 198 -13.42 13.60 -3.90
C THR A 198 -14.19 13.75 -5.22
N GLN A 199 -15.52 13.69 -5.19
CA GLN A 199 -16.36 13.84 -6.37
C GLN A 199 -16.17 15.19 -7.04
N ALA A 200 -16.26 16.28 -6.27
CA ALA A 200 -16.05 17.63 -6.78
C ALA A 200 -14.64 17.83 -7.37
N TRP A 201 -13.62 17.24 -6.72
CA TRP A 201 -12.25 17.32 -7.20
C TRP A 201 -12.04 16.52 -8.50
N LEU A 202 -12.59 15.32 -8.61
CA LEU A 202 -12.50 14.50 -9.83
C LEU A 202 -13.17 15.21 -11.00
N GLU A 203 -14.36 15.77 -10.79
CA GLU A 203 -15.09 16.54 -11.81
C GLU A 203 -14.30 17.78 -12.27
N ALA A 204 -13.83 18.60 -11.33
CA ALA A 204 -13.05 19.81 -11.61
C ALA A 204 -11.74 19.52 -12.37
N ASN A 205 -11.18 18.30 -12.21
CA ASN A 205 -9.97 17.86 -12.90
C ASN A 205 -10.23 17.00 -14.14
N GLY A 206 -11.49 16.92 -14.61
CA GLY A 206 -11.88 16.27 -15.87
C GLY A 206 -11.73 14.75 -15.85
N PHE A 207 -11.92 14.10 -14.69
CA PHE A 207 -11.95 12.64 -14.59
C PHE A 207 -13.32 12.10 -15.00
N LYS A 208 -13.30 11.02 -15.79
CA LYS A 208 -14.45 10.14 -15.98
C LYS A 208 -14.42 9.10 -14.87
N SER A 209 -15.52 8.96 -14.12
CA SER A 209 -15.69 7.95 -13.08
C SER A 209 -16.22 6.65 -13.66
N VAL A 210 -15.48 5.55 -13.50
CA VAL A 210 -15.88 4.20 -13.91
C VAL A 210 -16.25 3.42 -12.66
N VAL A 211 -17.55 3.21 -12.45
CA VAL A 211 -18.11 2.69 -11.20
C VAL A 211 -18.35 1.19 -11.32
N THR A 212 -17.71 0.39 -10.50
CA THR A 212 -17.96 -1.06 -10.43
C THR A 212 -19.29 -1.33 -9.74
N ASP A 213 -20.27 -1.86 -10.46
CA ASP A 213 -21.62 -2.07 -9.96
C ASP A 213 -22.23 -3.37 -10.50
N LEU A 214 -22.73 -4.22 -9.62
CA LEU A 214 -23.38 -5.48 -9.98
C LEU A 214 -24.70 -5.28 -10.76
N GLN A 215 -25.30 -4.09 -10.69
CA GLN A 215 -26.52 -3.74 -11.41
C GLN A 215 -26.26 -3.14 -12.81
N ALA A 216 -25.00 -2.89 -13.14
CA ALA A 216 -24.64 -2.34 -14.44
C ALA A 216 -24.90 -3.35 -15.57
N LYS A 217 -25.14 -2.85 -16.77
CA LYS A 217 -25.36 -3.66 -17.98
C LYS A 217 -24.12 -3.71 -18.88
N LYS A 218 -23.29 -2.68 -18.82
CA LYS A 218 -22.11 -2.53 -19.68
C LYS A 218 -20.94 -3.28 -19.10
N SER A 219 -20.30 -4.12 -19.90
CA SER A 219 -19.11 -4.86 -19.48
C SER A 219 -17.92 -3.90 -19.26
N TYR A 220 -17.08 -4.19 -18.28
CA TYR A 220 -15.84 -3.44 -18.03
C TYR A 220 -14.90 -3.38 -19.26
N ARG A 221 -15.04 -4.29 -20.22
CA ARG A 221 -14.25 -4.34 -21.46
C ARG A 221 -14.80 -3.46 -22.58
N GLU A 222 -16.03 -2.94 -22.43
CA GLU A 222 -16.70 -2.08 -23.40
C GLU A 222 -16.48 -0.59 -23.13
N ILE A 223 -15.66 -0.26 -22.12
CA ILE A 223 -15.32 1.11 -21.74
C ILE A 223 -14.11 1.60 -22.51
N ASP A 224 -14.17 2.86 -22.95
CA ASP A 224 -12.98 3.62 -23.33
C ASP A 224 -12.32 4.20 -22.07
N TYR A 225 -11.13 3.68 -21.74
CA TYR A 225 -10.33 4.13 -20.61
C TYR A 225 -9.30 5.22 -20.99
N SER A 226 -9.40 5.84 -22.15
CA SER A 226 -8.54 6.95 -22.53
C SER A 226 -8.78 8.19 -21.65
N GLY A 227 -7.82 9.11 -21.61
CA GLY A 227 -7.92 10.33 -20.81
C GLY A 227 -7.73 10.14 -19.31
N ARG A 228 -8.38 10.97 -18.51
CA ARG A 228 -8.34 10.87 -17.02
C ARG A 228 -9.45 9.98 -16.53
N ILE A 229 -9.13 8.86 -15.95
CA ILE A 229 -10.06 7.84 -15.46
C ILE A 229 -9.89 7.63 -13.96
N ALA A 230 -11.01 7.61 -13.23
CA ALA A 230 -11.09 7.15 -11.86
C ALA A 230 -11.95 5.89 -11.79
N ILE A 231 -11.33 4.75 -11.42
CA ILE A 231 -12.05 3.50 -11.14
C ILE A 231 -12.61 3.61 -9.72
N ILE A 232 -13.91 3.40 -9.54
CA ILE A 232 -14.56 3.46 -8.22
C ILE A 232 -14.92 2.04 -7.79
N SER A 233 -14.33 1.59 -6.68
CA SER A 233 -14.57 0.27 -6.08
C SER A 233 -15.26 0.43 -4.74
N GLY A 234 -16.42 -0.20 -4.57
CA GLY A 234 -17.26 -0.09 -3.38
C GLY A 234 -16.97 -1.13 -2.31
N ASN A 235 -17.67 -0.99 -1.18
CA ASN A 235 -17.63 -1.87 -0.02
C ASN A 235 -18.00 -3.32 -0.38
N GLU A 236 -17.39 -4.28 0.32
CA GLU A 236 -17.55 -5.71 0.07
C GLU A 236 -18.98 -6.22 0.30
N HIS A 237 -19.75 -5.57 1.17
CA HIS A 237 -21.10 -5.98 1.58
C HIS A 237 -22.18 -5.07 1.01
N THR A 238 -21.98 -3.75 1.09
CA THR A 238 -22.99 -2.75 0.68
C THR A 238 -22.82 -2.26 -0.75
N GLY A 239 -21.71 -2.62 -1.38
CA GLY A 239 -21.38 -2.15 -2.73
C GLY A 239 -20.97 -0.69 -2.76
N ILE A 240 -21.30 -0.01 -3.83
CA ILE A 240 -20.93 1.37 -4.08
C ILE A 240 -21.96 2.33 -3.47
N SER A 241 -21.51 3.45 -2.90
CA SER A 241 -22.41 4.51 -2.41
C SER A 241 -23.22 5.14 -3.57
N ASP A 242 -24.50 5.40 -3.34
CA ASP A 242 -25.41 5.91 -4.37
C ASP A 242 -24.99 7.23 -5.01
N SER A 243 -24.24 8.04 -4.27
CA SER A 243 -23.70 9.30 -4.77
C SER A 243 -22.77 9.12 -5.98
N TRP A 244 -22.05 7.99 -6.09
CA TRP A 244 -21.18 7.69 -7.22
C TRP A 244 -21.96 7.39 -8.51
N ARG A 245 -23.15 6.75 -8.38
CA ARG A 245 -24.01 6.45 -9.53
C ARG A 245 -24.67 7.69 -10.16
N LYS A 246 -24.75 8.78 -9.37
CA LYS A 246 -25.47 10.01 -9.74
C LYS A 246 -24.57 11.09 -10.34
N LEU A 247 -23.29 10.84 -10.49
CA LEU A 247 -22.36 11.80 -11.10
C LEU A 247 -22.59 11.88 -12.61
N ASP A 248 -22.65 13.08 -13.17
CA ASP A 248 -22.92 13.33 -14.60
C ASP A 248 -21.89 12.65 -15.53
N HIS A 249 -20.65 12.54 -15.08
CA HIS A 249 -19.56 11.90 -15.85
C HIS A 249 -19.20 10.52 -15.29
N SER A 250 -20.19 9.77 -14.77
CA SER A 250 -20.00 8.39 -14.32
C SER A 250 -20.53 7.38 -15.33
N GLU A 251 -19.83 6.24 -15.40
CA GLU A 251 -20.25 5.10 -16.21
C GLU A 251 -20.17 3.83 -15.34
N SER A 252 -21.33 3.21 -15.10
CA SER A 252 -21.39 1.98 -14.33
C SER A 252 -21.04 0.78 -15.20
N ILE A 253 -20.19 -0.10 -14.66
CA ILE A 253 -19.69 -1.31 -15.33
C ILE A 253 -19.89 -2.56 -14.50
N ILE A 254 -20.03 -3.68 -15.17
CA ILE A 254 -20.07 -5.01 -14.56
C ILE A 254 -18.93 -5.89 -15.08
N ILE A 255 -18.43 -6.77 -14.21
CA ILE A 255 -17.62 -7.91 -14.61
C ILE A 255 -18.59 -9.09 -14.78
N PRO A 256 -18.80 -9.63 -16.00
CA PRO A 256 -19.76 -10.70 -16.22
C PRO A 256 -19.39 -11.97 -15.42
N MET A 257 -20.33 -12.50 -14.65
CA MET A 257 -20.18 -13.77 -13.96
C MET A 257 -20.62 -14.90 -14.88
N LEU A 258 -19.71 -15.83 -15.18
CA LEU A 258 -19.95 -16.95 -16.10
C LEU A 258 -20.23 -18.26 -15.34
N GLY A 259 -20.15 -18.24 -14.04
CA GLY A 259 -20.38 -19.38 -13.15
C GLY A 259 -21.60 -19.20 -12.26
N SER A 260 -21.61 -19.88 -11.11
CA SER A 260 -22.73 -19.92 -10.16
C SER A 260 -22.66 -18.86 -9.06
N VAL A 261 -21.52 -18.16 -8.91
CA VAL A 261 -21.36 -17.12 -7.88
C VAL A 261 -21.87 -15.79 -8.40
N GLU A 262 -22.40 -14.95 -7.49
CA GLU A 262 -23.02 -13.67 -7.84
C GLU A 262 -22.01 -12.53 -7.98
N SER A 263 -20.84 -12.64 -7.34
CA SER A 263 -19.82 -11.58 -7.31
C SER A 263 -18.42 -12.11 -7.11
N LEU A 264 -17.43 -11.30 -7.43
CA LEU A 264 -16.02 -11.51 -7.10
C LEU A 264 -15.67 -10.77 -5.79
N ASN A 265 -14.63 -11.26 -5.09
CA ASN A 265 -13.97 -10.46 -4.07
C ASN A 265 -13.52 -9.11 -4.69
N VAL A 266 -13.71 -8.01 -3.95
CA VAL A 266 -13.45 -6.65 -4.43
C VAL A 266 -12.01 -6.45 -4.91
N GLY A 267 -11.02 -7.09 -4.28
CA GLY A 267 -9.62 -7.05 -4.71
C GLY A 267 -9.42 -7.64 -6.10
N PHE A 268 -10.08 -8.77 -6.41
CA PHE A 268 -10.03 -9.39 -7.75
C PHE A 268 -10.79 -8.55 -8.77
N ALA A 269 -11.97 -8.05 -8.42
CA ALA A 269 -12.75 -7.19 -9.31
C ALA A 269 -11.96 -5.93 -9.69
N SER A 270 -11.42 -5.22 -8.69
CA SER A 270 -10.60 -4.03 -8.91
C SER A 270 -9.34 -4.33 -9.73
N THR A 271 -8.73 -5.51 -9.54
CA THR A 271 -7.56 -5.95 -10.32
C THR A 271 -7.91 -6.10 -11.79
N LEU A 272 -9.01 -6.79 -12.14
CA LEU A 272 -9.43 -7.00 -13.52
C LEU A 272 -9.68 -5.68 -14.24
N VAL A 273 -10.42 -4.76 -13.60
CA VAL A 273 -10.73 -3.44 -14.18
C VAL A 273 -9.47 -2.57 -14.30
N SER A 274 -8.58 -2.61 -13.30
CA SER A 274 -7.32 -1.86 -13.34
C SER A 274 -6.40 -2.33 -14.46
N TYR A 275 -6.29 -3.64 -14.67
CA TYR A 275 -5.49 -4.19 -15.77
C TYR A 275 -6.09 -3.93 -17.14
N GLU A 276 -7.41 -4.02 -17.29
CA GLU A 276 -8.08 -3.62 -18.55
C GLU A 276 -7.79 -2.15 -18.87
N ALA A 277 -8.00 -1.25 -17.89
CA ALA A 277 -7.71 0.16 -18.05
C ALA A 277 -6.21 0.42 -18.34
N GLY A 278 -5.31 -0.21 -17.61
CA GLY A 278 -3.87 -0.08 -17.80
C GLY A 278 -3.42 -0.57 -19.18
N LEU A 279 -3.94 -1.71 -19.64
CA LEU A 279 -3.60 -2.25 -20.97
C LEU A 279 -4.12 -1.35 -22.09
N GLN A 280 -5.30 -0.79 -21.98
CA GLN A 280 -5.83 0.17 -22.96
C GLN A 280 -5.02 1.47 -22.97
N LYS A 281 -4.61 1.98 -21.79
CA LYS A 281 -3.84 3.23 -21.67
C LYS A 281 -2.39 3.10 -22.13
N PHE A 282 -1.74 2.01 -21.75
CA PHE A 282 -0.30 1.84 -21.88
C PHE A 282 0.06 0.64 -22.77
N GLY A 283 -0.96 -0.07 -23.27
CA GLY A 283 -0.85 -1.33 -23.96
C GLY A 283 0.04 -1.30 -25.20
N ASN A 284 1.13 -2.03 -25.17
CA ASN A 284 2.27 -2.20 -26.07
C ASN A 284 3.51 -1.33 -25.75
N HIS A 285 3.50 -0.47 -24.78
CA HIS A 285 4.75 0.13 -24.28
C HIS A 285 5.43 -0.83 -23.29
N LYS A 286 6.23 -1.73 -23.81
CA LYS A 286 7.24 -2.44 -23.03
C LYS A 286 8.07 -1.41 -22.26
N ASN A 287 8.02 -1.48 -20.91
CA ASN A 287 8.93 -0.84 -19.98
C ASN A 287 8.82 0.68 -19.81
N LYS A 288 7.91 1.11 -18.92
CA LYS A 288 8.21 2.21 -17.99
C LYS A 288 9.07 1.58 -16.85
N LYS A 289 10.35 1.42 -17.03
CA LYS A 289 11.35 1.27 -15.97
C LYS A 289 12.60 2.00 -16.42
#